data_5af70738ec0a5feb9078748680d721ec
#
_entry.id   5af70738ec0a5feb9078748680d721ec
#
_cell.length_a   1.000
_cell.length_b   1.000
_cell.length_c   1.000
_cell.angle_alpha   90.00
_cell.angle_beta   90.00
_cell.angle_gamma   90.00
#
_symmetry.space_group_name_H-M   'P 1'
#
loop_
_entity.id
_entity.type
_entity.pdbx_description
1 polymer ?
#
loop_
_entity_poly.entity_id
_entity_poly.type
_entity_poly.pdbx_seq_one_letter_code
_entity_poly.pdbx_strand_id
1 'polypeptide(L)'
;MALPKIQPYPLPTQAELPTPRGAWQPQTERLALLVHDMQRYFLAAFAPDAAPLAPAVANIARLLAHCRARGIPVFYTAQRGNQDRCDRGLQADLWGPGMSATEEHEAIVEAVAPAPGDHVLVKHRYSAFQRSNLETMMRARGRDQLLVTGVYAHIGCTATVAEGFQRDIESFIAADAVADFSRADHDFALHWIARTCGVPMTTDHLLETLA
;
A
#
# COMPACT_ATOMS: atom_id res chain seq x y z
N MET A 1 9.45 1.72 -20.52
CA MET A 1 8.09 1.41 -21.00
C MET A 1 7.13 2.25 -20.19
N ALA A 2 6.17 2.94 -20.80
CA ALA A 2 5.16 3.69 -20.03
C ALA A 2 4.21 2.70 -19.35
N LEU A 3 3.71 3.05 -18.17
CA LEU A 3 2.67 2.28 -17.49
C LEU A 3 1.41 2.21 -18.38
N PRO A 4 0.69 1.09 -18.41
CA PRO A 4 -0.55 0.97 -19.19
C PRO A 4 -1.61 1.94 -18.63
N LYS A 5 -2.43 2.53 -19.52
CA LYS A 5 -3.58 3.32 -19.07
C LYS A 5 -4.60 2.42 -18.38
N ILE A 6 -5.01 2.81 -17.19
CA ILE A 6 -5.96 2.06 -16.37
C ILE A 6 -7.38 2.55 -16.66
N GLN A 7 -8.26 1.62 -17.02
CA GLN A 7 -9.67 1.92 -17.21
C GLN A 7 -10.36 2.06 -15.85
N PRO A 8 -11.28 3.00 -15.69
CA PRO A 8 -12.05 3.12 -14.47
C PRO A 8 -12.81 1.84 -14.10
N TYR A 9 -12.80 1.49 -12.81
CA TYR A 9 -13.58 0.39 -12.26
C TYR A 9 -14.01 0.72 -10.81
N PRO A 10 -15.15 0.21 -10.33
CA PRO A 10 -15.60 0.45 -8.96
C PRO A 10 -14.71 -0.29 -7.95
N LEU A 11 -14.45 0.33 -6.78
CA LEU A 11 -13.80 -0.35 -5.66
C LEU A 11 -14.69 -1.47 -5.11
N PRO A 12 -14.11 -2.52 -4.51
CA PRO A 12 -14.86 -3.58 -3.87
C PRO A 12 -15.61 -3.06 -2.64
N THR A 13 -16.81 -3.57 -2.44
CA THR A 13 -17.64 -3.34 -1.25
C THR A 13 -17.38 -4.41 -0.19
N GLN A 14 -17.80 -4.18 1.05
CA GLN A 14 -17.68 -5.17 2.14
C GLN A 14 -18.29 -6.53 1.77
N ALA A 15 -19.41 -6.53 1.06
CA ALA A 15 -20.11 -7.77 0.66
C ALA A 15 -19.35 -8.58 -0.41
N GLU A 16 -18.43 -7.95 -1.14
CA GLU A 16 -17.62 -8.59 -2.17
C GLU A 16 -16.28 -9.12 -1.65
N LEU A 17 -15.92 -8.82 -0.40
CA LEU A 17 -14.64 -9.26 0.15
C LEU A 17 -14.60 -10.78 0.36
N PRO A 18 -13.47 -11.43 0.01
CA PRO A 18 -13.27 -12.83 0.32
C PRO A 18 -13.16 -13.05 1.83
N THR A 19 -13.70 -14.15 2.32
CA THR A 19 -13.54 -14.58 3.72
C THR A 19 -12.07 -14.94 3.98
N PRO A 20 -11.38 -14.27 4.92
CA PRO A 20 -10.00 -14.59 5.24
C PRO A 20 -9.89 -15.92 6.02
N ARG A 21 -8.75 -16.60 5.90
CA ARG A 21 -8.43 -17.77 6.73
C ARG A 21 -8.02 -17.39 8.14
N GLY A 22 -7.31 -16.25 8.28
CA GLY A 22 -6.89 -15.73 9.58
C GLY A 22 -8.06 -15.03 10.28
N ALA A 23 -8.17 -15.21 11.59
CA ALA A 23 -9.15 -14.52 12.42
C ALA A 23 -8.54 -13.28 13.11
N TRP A 24 -7.47 -12.75 12.57
CA TRP A 24 -6.79 -11.57 13.13
C TRP A 24 -7.67 -10.35 13.10
N GLN A 25 -7.56 -9.53 14.14
CA GLN A 25 -8.23 -8.24 14.24
C GLN A 25 -7.18 -7.15 14.46
N PRO A 26 -7.26 -6.01 13.78
CA PRO A 26 -6.33 -4.93 13.98
C PRO A 26 -6.50 -4.32 15.39
N GLN A 27 -5.38 -4.01 16.04
CA GLN A 27 -5.32 -3.45 17.38
C GLN A 27 -4.47 -2.17 17.37
N THR A 28 -5.00 -1.10 17.91
CA THR A 28 -4.37 0.23 17.91
C THR A 28 -2.92 0.21 18.42
N GLU A 29 -2.63 -0.59 19.46
CA GLU A 29 -1.33 -0.68 20.11
C GLU A 29 -0.33 -1.52 19.30
N ARG A 30 -0.80 -2.38 18.40
CA ARG A 30 0.01 -3.30 17.60
C ARG A 30 0.19 -2.83 16.16
N LEU A 31 -0.73 -1.99 15.65
CA LEU A 31 -0.83 -1.63 14.25
C LEU A 31 0.21 -0.58 13.84
N ALA A 32 0.69 -0.70 12.61
CA ALA A 32 1.33 0.33 11.82
C ALA A 32 0.59 0.49 10.48
N LEU A 33 0.49 1.70 9.97
CA LEU A 33 -0.07 1.97 8.63
C LEU A 33 1.05 2.11 7.62
N LEU A 34 0.92 1.46 6.46
CA LEU A 34 1.78 1.64 5.29
C LEU A 34 1.00 2.24 4.12
N VAL A 35 1.47 3.38 3.63
CA VAL A 35 1.02 4.02 2.38
C VAL A 35 2.03 3.69 1.28
N HIS A 36 1.65 2.78 0.39
CA HIS A 36 2.54 2.17 -0.58
C HIS A 36 2.52 2.91 -1.92
N ASP A 37 3.67 3.48 -2.30
CA ASP A 37 3.99 4.04 -3.62
C ASP A 37 2.96 5.04 -4.19
N MET A 38 2.37 5.91 -3.35
CA MET A 38 1.40 6.93 -3.78
C MET A 38 2.06 8.14 -4.46
N GLN A 39 3.06 7.87 -5.33
CA GLN A 39 3.81 8.84 -6.10
C GLN A 39 3.11 9.17 -7.43
N ARG A 40 3.20 10.41 -7.86
CA ARG A 40 2.58 10.91 -9.11
C ARG A 40 2.88 10.02 -10.32
N TYR A 41 4.10 9.49 -10.43
CA TYR A 41 4.49 8.58 -11.51
C TYR A 41 3.58 7.36 -11.63
N PHE A 42 3.30 6.69 -10.50
CA PHE A 42 2.45 5.49 -10.52
C PHE A 42 0.98 5.85 -10.73
N LEU A 43 0.57 7.00 -10.21
CA LEU A 43 -0.83 7.42 -10.29
C LEU A 43 -1.20 8.02 -11.66
N ALA A 44 -0.22 8.45 -12.46
CA ALA A 44 -0.45 8.97 -13.82
C ALA A 44 -1.04 7.92 -14.79
N ALA A 45 -1.02 6.63 -14.44
CA ALA A 45 -1.65 5.58 -15.22
C ALA A 45 -3.19 5.57 -15.09
N PHE A 46 -3.72 6.12 -13.99
CA PHE A 46 -5.16 6.17 -13.72
C PHE A 46 -5.82 7.38 -14.39
N ALA A 47 -7.13 7.26 -14.62
CA ALA A 47 -7.93 8.42 -14.99
C ALA A 47 -8.05 9.37 -13.78
N PRO A 48 -7.78 10.67 -13.95
CA PRO A 48 -7.94 11.63 -12.87
C PRO A 48 -9.41 11.68 -12.41
N ASP A 49 -9.62 11.90 -11.12
CA ASP A 49 -10.93 12.09 -10.48
C ASP A 49 -11.93 10.92 -10.67
N ALA A 50 -11.45 9.75 -11.10
CA ALA A 50 -12.28 8.57 -11.32
C ALA A 50 -11.91 7.41 -10.36
N ALA A 51 -12.85 6.47 -10.21
CA ALA A 51 -12.57 5.21 -9.55
C ALA A 51 -11.62 4.35 -10.43
N PRO A 52 -10.72 3.56 -9.84
CA PRO A 52 -10.59 3.29 -8.40
C PRO A 52 -9.79 4.35 -7.61
N LEU A 53 -9.03 5.23 -8.30
CA LEU A 53 -8.02 6.06 -7.64
C LEU A 53 -8.62 7.12 -6.70
N ALA A 54 -9.56 7.94 -7.18
CA ALA A 54 -10.08 9.04 -6.37
C ALA A 54 -10.72 8.57 -5.05
N PRO A 55 -11.63 7.56 -5.03
CA PRO A 55 -12.14 7.05 -3.76
C PRO A 55 -11.08 6.33 -2.91
N ALA A 56 -10.09 5.63 -3.51
CA ALA A 56 -9.00 5.03 -2.74
C ALA A 56 -8.14 6.09 -2.03
N VAL A 57 -7.79 7.19 -2.71
CA VAL A 57 -7.08 8.32 -2.10
C VAL A 57 -7.88 8.93 -0.95
N ALA A 58 -9.19 9.12 -1.11
CA ALA A 58 -10.04 9.62 -0.03
C ALA A 58 -10.05 8.67 1.19
N ASN A 59 -10.10 7.36 0.96
CA ASN A 59 -10.06 6.36 2.02
C ASN A 59 -8.69 6.32 2.71
N ILE A 60 -7.58 6.40 1.96
CA ILE A 60 -6.22 6.53 2.53
C ILE A 60 -6.15 7.76 3.44
N ALA A 61 -6.68 8.90 3.00
CA ALA A 61 -6.67 10.12 3.79
C ALA A 61 -7.46 9.97 5.12
N ARG A 62 -8.60 9.26 5.11
CA ARG A 62 -9.38 8.93 6.31
C ARG A 62 -8.57 8.05 7.28
N LEU A 63 -7.93 7.01 6.77
CA LEU A 63 -7.07 6.12 7.57
C LEU A 63 -5.87 6.87 8.15
N LEU A 64 -5.23 7.74 7.37
CA LEU A 64 -4.13 8.60 7.84
C LEU A 64 -4.55 9.50 8.99
N ALA A 65 -5.69 10.18 8.85
CA ALA A 65 -6.22 11.06 9.90
C ALA A 65 -6.49 10.27 11.19
N HIS A 66 -7.11 9.11 11.07
CA HIS A 66 -7.40 8.23 12.21
C HIS A 66 -6.12 7.72 12.88
N CYS A 67 -5.18 7.16 12.10
CA CYS A 67 -3.94 6.62 12.63
C CYS A 67 -3.10 7.68 13.34
N ARG A 68 -2.95 8.87 12.75
CA ARG A 68 -2.22 9.99 13.35
C ARG A 68 -2.86 10.45 14.66
N ALA A 69 -4.19 10.58 14.70
CA ALA A 69 -4.92 10.98 15.91
C ALA A 69 -4.77 9.98 17.07
N ARG A 70 -4.51 8.70 16.76
CA ARG A 70 -4.34 7.63 17.76
C ARG A 70 -2.88 7.23 18.02
N GLY A 71 -1.93 7.94 17.43
CA GLY A 71 -0.49 7.63 17.59
C GLY A 71 -0.08 6.30 16.95
N ILE A 72 -0.85 5.79 15.99
CA ILE A 72 -0.46 4.66 15.15
C ILE A 72 0.62 5.14 14.19
N PRO A 73 1.83 4.55 14.18
CA PRO A 73 2.91 4.99 13.32
C PRO A 73 2.55 4.80 11.85
N VAL A 74 2.89 5.83 11.05
CA VAL A 74 2.65 5.84 9.62
C VAL A 74 3.97 5.74 8.86
N PHE A 75 4.02 4.78 7.95
CA PHE A 75 5.12 4.56 7.03
C PHE A 75 4.66 4.78 5.59
N TYR A 76 5.57 5.29 4.78
CA TYR A 76 5.40 5.43 3.34
C TYR A 76 6.50 4.66 2.64
N THR A 77 6.20 4.12 1.47
CA THR A 77 7.24 3.76 0.51
C THR A 77 7.22 4.73 -0.65
N ALA A 78 8.43 5.09 -1.12
CA ALA A 78 8.62 5.89 -2.31
C ALA A 78 9.87 5.40 -3.05
N GLN A 79 9.77 5.23 -4.36
CA GLN A 79 10.93 4.94 -5.19
C GLN A 79 11.64 6.24 -5.55
N ARG A 80 12.98 6.17 -5.69
CA ARG A 80 13.77 7.25 -6.27
C ARG A 80 13.77 7.12 -7.79
N GLY A 81 13.78 8.25 -8.47
CA GLY A 81 14.01 8.30 -9.91
C GLY A 81 15.46 8.03 -10.28
N ASN A 82 15.68 7.74 -11.55
CA ASN A 82 17.02 7.49 -12.13
C ASN A 82 17.84 6.43 -11.33
N GLN A 83 17.16 5.39 -10.81
CA GLN A 83 17.86 4.31 -10.11
C GLN A 83 18.84 3.58 -11.02
N ASP A 84 20.04 3.35 -10.52
CA ASP A 84 21.02 2.52 -11.19
C ASP A 84 20.51 1.08 -11.39
N ARG A 85 21.05 0.40 -12.43
CA ARG A 85 20.67 -0.98 -12.74
C ARG A 85 20.87 -1.93 -11.55
N CYS A 86 21.92 -1.75 -10.77
CA CYS A 86 22.21 -2.57 -9.59
C CYS A 86 21.16 -2.39 -8.48
N ASP A 87 20.63 -1.19 -8.29
CA ASP A 87 19.60 -0.90 -7.32
C ASP A 87 18.22 -1.35 -7.80
N ARG A 88 17.90 -1.08 -9.07
CA ARG A 88 16.64 -1.46 -9.66
C ARG A 88 16.50 -2.98 -9.87
N GLY A 89 17.60 -3.67 -10.08
CA GLY A 89 17.63 -5.12 -10.25
C GLY A 89 16.75 -5.62 -11.41
N LEU A 90 16.14 -6.80 -11.26
CA LEU A 90 15.27 -7.41 -12.27
C LEU A 90 14.03 -6.60 -12.63
N GLN A 91 13.63 -5.63 -11.79
CA GLN A 91 12.53 -4.71 -12.15
C GLN A 91 12.83 -3.91 -13.42
N ALA A 92 14.12 -3.67 -13.72
CA ALA A 92 14.52 -3.01 -14.95
C ALA A 92 14.22 -3.83 -16.21
N ASP A 93 14.22 -5.15 -16.12
CA ASP A 93 13.92 -6.04 -17.25
C ASP A 93 12.41 -6.04 -17.56
N LEU A 94 11.57 -5.97 -16.54
CA LEU A 94 10.11 -5.99 -16.66
C LEU A 94 9.49 -4.60 -16.90
N TRP A 95 10.01 -3.58 -16.21
CA TRP A 95 9.40 -2.24 -16.15
C TRP A 95 10.30 -1.14 -16.74
N GLY A 96 11.45 -1.50 -17.29
CA GLY A 96 12.41 -0.55 -17.84
C GLY A 96 13.08 0.32 -16.76
N PRO A 97 13.61 1.51 -17.13
CA PRO A 97 14.42 2.34 -16.23
C PRO A 97 13.64 2.92 -15.03
N GLY A 98 12.32 2.87 -15.07
CA GLY A 98 11.48 3.46 -14.02
C GLY A 98 11.24 4.95 -14.21
N MET A 99 10.97 5.64 -13.10
CA MET A 99 10.69 7.08 -13.08
C MET A 99 11.97 7.92 -13.19
N SER A 100 11.80 9.15 -13.69
CA SER A 100 12.86 10.16 -13.65
C SER A 100 12.93 10.80 -12.25
N ALA A 101 14.14 11.27 -11.87
CA ALA A 101 14.34 12.01 -10.63
C ALA A 101 13.85 13.47 -10.77
N THR A 102 12.55 13.63 -10.91
CA THR A 102 11.86 14.90 -10.99
C THR A 102 10.75 14.95 -9.97
N GLU A 103 10.39 16.14 -9.48
CA GLU A 103 9.28 16.31 -8.54
C GLU A 103 7.95 15.77 -9.11
N GLU A 104 7.74 15.95 -10.42
CA GLU A 104 6.54 15.47 -11.13
C GLU A 104 6.36 13.94 -11.04
N HIS A 105 7.48 13.20 -10.90
CA HIS A 105 7.44 11.74 -10.77
C HIS A 105 7.53 11.28 -9.31
N GLU A 106 8.48 11.82 -8.54
CA GLU A 106 8.79 11.34 -7.20
C GLU A 106 7.81 11.80 -6.13
N ALA A 107 7.15 12.97 -6.31
CA ALA A 107 6.26 13.51 -5.28
C ALA A 107 5.10 12.56 -4.96
N ILE A 108 4.87 12.35 -3.67
CA ILE A 108 3.63 11.73 -3.17
C ILE A 108 2.51 12.75 -3.35
N VAL A 109 1.34 12.29 -3.80
CA VAL A 109 0.21 13.20 -4.05
C VAL A 109 -0.23 13.90 -2.77
N GLU A 110 -0.57 15.19 -2.89
CA GLU A 110 -0.82 16.10 -1.78
C GLU A 110 -1.89 15.59 -0.80
N ALA A 111 -2.97 15.03 -1.32
CA ALA A 111 -4.10 14.54 -0.51
C ALA A 111 -3.71 13.48 0.54
N VAL A 112 -2.60 12.78 0.32
CA VAL A 112 -2.08 11.74 1.24
C VAL A 112 -0.59 11.97 1.54
N ALA A 113 -0.12 13.21 1.49
CA ALA A 113 1.28 13.54 1.73
C ALA A 113 1.71 13.21 3.17
N PRO A 114 3.00 12.84 3.35
CA PRO A 114 3.56 12.64 4.68
C PRO A 114 3.47 13.90 5.55
N ALA A 115 3.13 13.71 6.82
CA ALA A 115 3.12 14.76 7.84
C ALA A 115 4.36 14.64 8.76
N PRO A 116 4.67 15.67 9.57
CA PRO A 116 5.70 15.56 10.60
C PRO A 116 5.44 14.37 11.52
N GLY A 117 6.46 13.50 11.68
CA GLY A 117 6.36 12.27 12.46
C GLY A 117 6.14 10.99 11.62
N ASP A 118 5.73 11.12 10.37
CA ASP A 118 5.63 9.99 9.43
C ASP A 118 7.02 9.61 8.89
N HIS A 119 7.15 8.36 8.44
CA HIS A 119 8.43 7.81 7.97
C HIS A 119 8.36 7.44 6.49
N VAL A 120 9.18 8.09 5.65
CA VAL A 120 9.27 7.76 4.22
C VAL A 120 10.48 6.84 3.99
N LEU A 121 10.21 5.62 3.52
CA LEU A 121 11.20 4.60 3.23
C LEU A 121 11.50 4.57 1.72
N VAL A 122 12.79 4.54 1.35
CA VAL A 122 13.18 4.35 -0.05
C VAL A 122 12.96 2.90 -0.44
N LYS A 123 12.18 2.70 -1.49
CA LYS A 123 11.79 1.37 -1.96
C LYS A 123 12.62 0.92 -3.17
N HIS A 124 13.10 -0.31 -3.11
CA HIS A 124 13.95 -0.91 -4.16
C HIS A 124 13.35 -2.19 -4.77
N ARG A 125 12.33 -2.79 -4.17
CA ARG A 125 11.70 -4.05 -4.60
C ARG A 125 10.19 -3.94 -4.44
N TYR A 126 9.43 -4.96 -4.84
CA TYR A 126 7.97 -4.95 -4.69
C TYR A 126 7.56 -4.85 -3.23
N SER A 127 8.12 -5.70 -2.38
CA SER A 127 7.84 -5.63 -0.95
C SER A 127 8.52 -4.44 -0.29
N ALA A 128 7.79 -3.78 0.60
CA ALA A 128 8.27 -2.68 1.43
C ALA A 128 9.34 -3.11 2.45
N PHE A 129 9.44 -4.40 2.77
CA PHE A 129 10.46 -4.93 3.67
C PHE A 129 11.82 -5.11 3.02
N GLN A 130 11.87 -5.27 1.68
CA GLN A 130 13.11 -5.56 0.98
C GLN A 130 14.04 -4.35 0.88
N ARG A 131 15.27 -4.50 1.39
CA ARG A 131 16.29 -3.44 1.43
C ARG A 131 15.79 -2.18 2.16
N SER A 132 14.96 -2.35 3.18
CA SER A 132 14.47 -1.27 4.02
C SER A 132 14.59 -1.66 5.50
N ASN A 133 14.40 -0.71 6.37
CA ASN A 133 14.38 -0.92 7.82
C ASN A 133 12.96 -0.94 8.40
N LEU A 134 11.93 -1.18 7.56
CA LEU A 134 10.51 -1.16 7.98
C LEU A 134 10.28 -2.07 9.20
N GLU A 135 10.68 -3.33 9.13
CA GLU A 135 10.49 -4.27 10.24
C GLU A 135 11.18 -3.77 11.52
N THR A 136 12.45 -3.36 11.43
CA THR A 136 13.19 -2.83 12.58
C THR A 136 12.48 -1.64 13.23
N MET A 137 11.95 -0.73 12.39
CA MET A 137 11.23 0.45 12.89
C MET A 137 9.88 0.09 13.50
N MET A 138 9.18 -0.90 12.96
CA MET A 138 7.95 -1.43 13.54
C MET A 138 8.23 -2.09 14.89
N ARG A 139 9.18 -3.05 14.95
CA ARG A 139 9.54 -3.77 16.18
C ARG A 139 10.03 -2.82 17.29
N ALA A 140 10.84 -1.82 16.95
CA ALA A 140 11.30 -0.80 17.91
C ALA A 140 10.15 0.02 18.52
N ARG A 141 8.97 0.04 17.89
CA ARG A 141 7.75 0.70 18.36
C ARG A 141 6.73 -0.28 18.96
N GLY A 142 7.10 -1.55 19.12
CA GLY A 142 6.21 -2.60 19.62
C GLY A 142 5.10 -2.95 18.62
N ARG A 143 5.32 -2.74 17.31
CA ARG A 143 4.31 -3.00 16.26
C ARG A 143 4.62 -4.31 15.55
N ASP A 144 3.62 -5.19 15.50
CA ASP A 144 3.64 -6.49 14.84
C ASP A 144 2.39 -6.73 13.98
N GLN A 145 1.62 -5.68 13.74
CA GLN A 145 0.52 -5.65 12.78
C GLN A 145 0.77 -4.55 11.73
N LEU A 146 0.47 -4.84 10.46
CA LEU A 146 0.68 -3.92 9.34
C LEU A 146 -0.60 -3.79 8.51
N LEU A 147 -1.14 -2.57 8.40
CA LEU A 147 -2.20 -2.22 7.47
C LEU A 147 -1.59 -1.63 6.19
N VAL A 148 -1.85 -2.26 5.06
CA VAL A 148 -1.32 -1.86 3.75
C VAL A 148 -2.38 -1.15 2.93
N THR A 149 -2.00 0.01 2.36
CA THR A 149 -2.79 0.84 1.43
C THR A 149 -1.94 1.24 0.23
N GLY A 150 -2.53 1.80 -0.82
CA GLY A 150 -1.80 2.38 -1.96
C GLY A 150 -1.80 1.53 -3.22
N VAL A 151 -0.72 1.56 -4.02
CA VAL A 151 -0.65 0.94 -5.35
C VAL A 151 0.62 0.12 -5.56
N TYR A 152 0.61 -0.91 -6.43
CA TYR A 152 -0.55 -1.60 -7.01
C TYR A 152 -0.89 -2.81 -6.16
N ALA A 153 -2.18 -3.11 -6.01
CA ALA A 153 -2.65 -4.14 -5.09
C ALA A 153 -1.99 -5.51 -5.34
N HIS A 154 -2.02 -6.03 -6.58
CA HIS A 154 -1.48 -7.37 -6.90
C HIS A 154 0.05 -7.44 -6.96
N ILE A 155 0.76 -6.29 -7.00
CA ILE A 155 2.22 -6.26 -7.08
C ILE A 155 2.83 -5.95 -5.70
N GLY A 156 3.01 -4.65 -5.42
CA GLY A 156 3.75 -4.22 -4.24
C GLY A 156 3.01 -4.44 -2.94
N CYS A 157 1.69 -4.19 -2.92
CA CYS A 157 0.88 -4.41 -1.72
C CYS A 157 0.83 -5.91 -1.38
N THR A 158 0.52 -6.78 -2.34
CA THR A 158 0.50 -8.23 -2.13
C THR A 158 1.87 -8.78 -1.73
N ALA A 159 2.96 -8.35 -2.40
CA ALA A 159 4.31 -8.77 -2.03
C ALA A 159 4.68 -8.35 -0.60
N THR A 160 4.23 -7.17 -0.16
CA THR A 160 4.47 -6.67 1.20
C THR A 160 3.69 -7.48 2.23
N VAL A 161 2.40 -7.74 2.00
CA VAL A 161 1.57 -8.57 2.89
C VAL A 161 2.14 -9.98 3.01
N ALA A 162 2.52 -10.60 1.89
CA ALA A 162 3.12 -11.94 1.85
C ALA A 162 4.44 -12.01 2.63
N GLU A 163 5.29 -11.02 2.49
CA GLU A 163 6.56 -10.98 3.23
C GLU A 163 6.34 -10.65 4.71
N GLY A 164 5.38 -9.79 5.04
CA GLY A 164 4.97 -9.52 6.43
C GLY A 164 4.57 -10.80 7.16
N PHE A 165 3.74 -11.63 6.52
CA PHE A 165 3.36 -12.95 7.04
C PHE A 165 4.57 -13.84 7.33
N GLN A 166 5.57 -13.88 6.46
CA GLN A 166 6.79 -14.67 6.66
C GLN A 166 7.71 -14.11 7.75
N ARG A 167 7.43 -12.91 8.25
CA ARG A 167 8.13 -12.21 9.35
C ARG A 167 7.33 -12.20 10.65
N ASP A 168 6.28 -13.02 10.74
CA ASP A 168 5.35 -13.05 11.88
C ASP A 168 4.72 -11.67 12.17
N ILE A 169 4.34 -10.95 11.10
CA ILE A 169 3.60 -9.69 11.16
C ILE A 169 2.19 -9.97 10.62
N GLU A 170 1.19 -9.84 11.49
CA GLU A 170 -0.22 -9.94 11.07
C GLU A 170 -0.56 -8.80 10.11
N SER A 171 -0.85 -9.14 8.87
CA SER A 171 -1.03 -8.15 7.81
C SER A 171 -2.47 -7.99 7.39
N PHE A 172 -2.90 -6.75 7.24
CA PHE A 172 -4.21 -6.32 6.77
C PHE A 172 -4.04 -5.54 5.47
N ILE A 173 -5.00 -5.64 4.56
CA ILE A 173 -5.07 -4.78 3.38
C ILE A 173 -6.40 -4.04 3.36
N ALA A 174 -6.34 -2.70 3.25
CA ALA A 174 -7.54 -1.89 3.11
C ALA A 174 -8.07 -2.01 1.68
N ALA A 175 -9.06 -2.88 1.49
CA ALA A 175 -9.54 -3.31 0.18
C ALA A 175 -10.05 -2.17 -0.71
N ASP A 176 -10.59 -1.12 -0.12
CA ASP A 176 -11.10 0.09 -0.79
C ASP A 176 -10.15 1.30 -0.67
N ALA A 177 -8.93 1.06 -0.16
CA ALA A 177 -7.83 2.03 -0.08
C ALA A 177 -6.57 1.52 -0.80
N VAL A 178 -6.71 0.52 -1.65
CA VAL A 178 -5.73 0.11 -2.67
C VAL A 178 -6.33 0.25 -4.05
N ALA A 179 -5.46 0.35 -5.08
CA ALA A 179 -5.91 0.37 -6.47
C ALA A 179 -4.96 -0.46 -7.34
N ASP A 180 -5.45 -0.87 -8.54
CA ASP A 180 -4.71 -1.76 -9.42
C ASP A 180 -4.93 -1.45 -10.90
N PHE A 181 -4.29 -2.19 -11.80
CA PHE A 181 -4.41 -2.06 -13.25
C PHE A 181 -5.81 -2.41 -13.77
N SER A 182 -6.49 -3.32 -13.08
CA SER A 182 -7.87 -3.70 -13.40
C SER A 182 -8.62 -4.17 -12.15
N ARG A 183 -9.96 -4.24 -12.24
CA ARG A 183 -10.76 -4.88 -11.19
C ARG A 183 -10.37 -6.35 -11.00
N ALA A 184 -10.02 -7.05 -12.05
CA ALA A 184 -9.60 -8.46 -11.99
C ALA A 184 -8.28 -8.62 -11.21
N ASP A 185 -7.29 -7.75 -11.44
CA ASP A 185 -6.03 -7.76 -10.68
C ASP A 185 -6.25 -7.40 -9.21
N HIS A 186 -7.12 -6.43 -8.95
CA HIS A 186 -7.52 -6.03 -7.61
C HIS A 186 -8.18 -7.20 -6.85
N ASP A 187 -9.19 -7.83 -7.45
CA ASP A 187 -9.89 -8.98 -6.87
C ASP A 187 -8.93 -10.17 -6.66
N PHE A 188 -8.04 -10.43 -7.63
CA PHE A 188 -6.99 -11.44 -7.49
C PHE A 188 -6.14 -11.19 -6.24
N ALA A 189 -5.68 -9.96 -6.03
CA ALA A 189 -4.88 -9.60 -4.86
C ALA A 189 -5.62 -9.90 -3.56
N LEU A 190 -6.88 -9.43 -3.43
CA LEU A 190 -7.68 -9.63 -2.22
C LEU A 190 -7.96 -11.11 -1.95
N HIS A 191 -8.33 -11.87 -2.98
CA HIS A 191 -8.59 -13.30 -2.86
C HIS A 191 -7.34 -14.10 -2.46
N TRP A 192 -6.19 -13.77 -3.09
CA TRP A 192 -4.94 -14.45 -2.78
C TRP A 192 -4.50 -14.15 -1.34
N ILE A 193 -4.53 -12.89 -0.91
CA ILE A 193 -4.19 -12.47 0.45
C ILE A 193 -5.08 -13.15 1.49
N ALA A 194 -6.40 -13.11 1.31
CA ALA A 194 -7.36 -13.72 2.24
C ALA A 194 -7.13 -15.21 2.45
N ARG A 195 -6.71 -15.92 1.40
CA ARG A 195 -6.51 -17.38 1.43
C ARG A 195 -5.14 -17.78 1.96
N THR A 196 -4.16 -16.88 2.03
CA THR A 196 -2.75 -17.25 2.24
C THR A 196 -2.05 -16.52 3.37
N CYS A 197 -2.22 -15.20 3.54
CA CYS A 197 -1.28 -14.43 4.34
C CYS A 197 -1.81 -13.14 4.99
N GLY A 198 -3.10 -12.79 4.82
CA GLY A 198 -3.60 -11.52 5.36
C GLY A 198 -5.12 -11.42 5.44
N VAL A 199 -5.60 -10.30 5.93
CA VAL A 199 -7.02 -10.03 6.13
C VAL A 199 -7.43 -8.79 5.33
N PRO A 200 -8.19 -8.92 4.23
CA PRO A 200 -8.82 -7.79 3.55
C PRO A 200 -9.95 -7.21 4.39
N MET A 201 -9.97 -5.90 4.54
CA MET A 201 -11.02 -5.15 5.25
C MET A 201 -11.34 -3.87 4.49
N THR A 202 -12.58 -3.37 4.59
CA THR A 202 -12.91 -2.03 4.08
C THR A 202 -12.45 -0.95 5.06
N THR A 203 -12.28 0.26 4.56
CA THR A 203 -11.91 1.42 5.38
C THR A 203 -12.91 1.66 6.51
N ASP A 204 -14.20 1.56 6.23
CA ASP A 204 -15.24 1.75 7.26
C ASP A 204 -15.11 0.70 8.37
N HIS A 205 -14.98 -0.58 8.02
CA HIS A 205 -14.79 -1.64 9.00
C HIS A 205 -13.50 -1.47 9.82
N LEU A 206 -12.40 -1.04 9.18
CA LEU A 206 -11.14 -0.73 9.87
C LEU A 206 -11.32 0.39 10.89
N LEU A 207 -11.98 1.49 10.50
CA LEU A 207 -12.21 2.62 11.39
C LEU A 207 -13.14 2.28 12.56
N GLU A 208 -14.16 1.46 12.34
CA GLU A 208 -15.04 0.93 13.40
C GLU A 208 -14.28 0.03 14.38
N THR A 209 -13.42 -0.87 13.87
CA THR A 209 -12.67 -1.81 14.71
C THR A 209 -11.59 -1.11 15.55
N LEU A 210 -11.00 -0.03 15.01
CA LEU A 210 -9.95 0.76 15.68
C LEU A 210 -10.50 1.95 16.49
N ALA A 211 -11.82 2.07 16.62
CA ALA A 211 -12.49 3.20 17.27
C ALA A 211 -12.17 3.35 18.78
#